data_72760850effdbc1c3d5fd0b6e18f19df
#
_entry.id   72760850effdbc1c3d5fd0b6e18f19df
#
_cell.length_a   1.000
_cell.length_b   1.000
_cell.length_c   1.000
_cell.angle_alpha   90.00
_cell.angle_beta   90.00
_cell.angle_gamma   90.00
#
_symmetry.space_group_name_H-M   'P 1'
#
loop_
_entity.id
_entity.type
_entity.pdbx_description
1 polymer ?
#
loop_
_entity_poly.entity_id
_entity_poly.type
_entity_poly.pdbx_seq_one_letter_code
_entity_poly.pdbx_strand_id
1 'polypeptide(L)'
;MRDLITGTISAFVKAYERRPGTATWWGDPLVGFCDAKSDLVQGLKQSVVPDHLMPSDLLPDATVVVVYFLPFTRELAETNRFGTAASPDWARAYAETNALFAELNDHLAALIHSHGGRAALPGPAAGFSGSLLKSRWSHRHFAVLAGLGTFGMNNMLLTASGCCGRVSSFAADIPVTLDKPLSEEFCLYKRSGKCGRCFSRCPSGALSPEGFDRERCFAVCMENEARYPGCDVCGKCVTGVPCSFWDSVPF
;
A
#
# COMPACT_ATOMS: atom_id res chain seq x y z
N MET A 1 -13.30 2.98 -18.99
CA MET A 1 -12.83 1.96 -18.02
C MET A 1 -12.25 2.60 -16.74
N ARG A 2 -11.38 3.62 -16.82
CA ARG A 2 -10.80 4.32 -15.65
C ARG A 2 -11.87 4.77 -14.65
N ASP A 3 -12.81 5.62 -15.09
CA ASP A 3 -13.84 6.19 -14.22
C ASP A 3 -14.76 5.12 -13.62
N LEU A 4 -15.04 4.07 -14.39
CA LEU A 4 -15.82 2.93 -13.93
C LEU A 4 -15.11 2.20 -12.78
N ILE A 5 -13.83 1.86 -12.92
CA ILE A 5 -13.04 1.20 -11.88
C ILE A 5 -12.93 2.10 -10.65
N THR A 6 -12.56 3.37 -10.83
CA THR A 6 -12.40 4.33 -9.73
C THR A 6 -13.72 4.53 -8.97
N GLY A 7 -14.83 4.73 -9.69
CA GLY A 7 -16.15 4.88 -9.09
C GLY A 7 -16.59 3.61 -8.35
N THR A 8 -16.31 2.43 -8.91
CA THR A 8 -16.63 1.14 -8.26
C THR A 8 -15.84 0.95 -6.97
N ILE A 9 -14.53 1.26 -6.96
CA ILE A 9 -13.71 1.19 -5.74
C ILE A 9 -14.30 2.08 -4.65
N SER A 10 -14.59 3.35 -4.97
CA SER A 10 -15.16 4.30 -4.02
C SER A 10 -16.51 3.84 -3.47
N ALA A 11 -17.41 3.39 -4.34
CA ALA A 11 -18.73 2.90 -3.96
C ALA A 11 -18.65 1.64 -3.09
N PHE A 12 -17.74 0.71 -3.44
CA PHE A 12 -17.55 -0.54 -2.70
C PHE A 12 -17.02 -0.27 -1.28
N VAL A 13 -16.01 0.60 -1.14
CA VAL A 13 -15.46 0.99 0.17
C VAL A 13 -16.55 1.60 1.05
N LYS A 14 -17.32 2.56 0.53
CA LYS A 14 -18.42 3.20 1.27
C LYS A 14 -19.54 2.22 1.65
N ALA A 15 -19.81 1.22 0.82
CA ALA A 15 -20.78 0.16 1.15
C ALA A 15 -20.21 -0.79 2.22
N TYR A 16 -18.92 -1.10 2.15
CA TYR A 16 -18.24 -1.98 3.11
C TYR A 16 -18.21 -1.38 4.51
N GLU A 17 -17.92 -0.08 4.64
CA GLU A 17 -17.95 0.68 5.91
C GLU A 17 -19.27 0.54 6.68
N ARG A 18 -20.38 0.35 5.96
CA ARG A 18 -21.73 0.26 6.53
C ARG A 18 -22.15 -1.16 6.91
N ARG A 19 -21.31 -2.14 6.67
CA ARG A 19 -21.64 -3.55 6.99
C ARG A 19 -21.64 -3.77 8.49
N PRO A 20 -22.58 -4.54 9.04
CA PRO A 20 -22.53 -4.96 10.43
C PRO A 20 -21.19 -5.64 10.77
N GLY A 21 -20.55 -5.21 11.84
CA GLY A 21 -19.26 -5.75 12.29
C GLY A 21 -18.03 -5.04 11.72
N THR A 22 -18.17 -4.17 10.73
CA THR A 22 -17.06 -3.29 10.25
C THR A 22 -16.93 -2.11 11.21
N ALA A 23 -15.73 -1.90 11.73
CA ALA A 23 -15.43 -0.76 12.61
C ALA A 23 -14.43 0.22 11.98
N THR A 24 -13.76 -0.16 10.90
CA THR A 24 -12.81 0.69 10.20
C THR A 24 -13.52 1.61 9.20
N TRP A 25 -13.06 2.86 9.17
CA TRP A 25 -13.45 3.86 8.19
C TRP A 25 -12.23 4.26 7.37
N TRP A 26 -12.43 4.41 6.06
CA TRP A 26 -11.37 4.78 5.13
C TRP A 26 -11.65 6.16 4.53
N GLY A 27 -10.59 6.86 4.18
CA GLY A 27 -10.65 8.06 3.34
C GLY A 27 -10.96 7.70 1.87
N ASP A 28 -11.05 8.71 1.03
CA ASP A 28 -11.32 8.53 -0.39
C ASP A 28 -10.16 7.76 -1.05
N PRO A 29 -10.45 6.69 -1.80
CA PRO A 29 -9.44 5.89 -2.47
C PRO A 29 -8.64 6.68 -3.50
N LEU A 30 -7.33 6.47 -3.55
CA LEU A 30 -6.48 6.90 -4.66
C LEU A 30 -6.29 5.73 -5.61
N VAL A 31 -6.52 5.94 -6.92
CA VAL A 31 -6.45 4.87 -7.93
C VAL A 31 -5.49 5.28 -9.04
N GLY A 32 -4.60 4.36 -9.43
CA GLY A 32 -3.64 4.56 -10.47
C GLY A 32 -3.52 3.34 -11.40
N PHE A 33 -2.99 3.57 -12.58
CA PHE A 33 -2.91 2.60 -13.68
C PHE A 33 -1.48 2.57 -14.21
N CYS A 34 -0.68 1.65 -13.68
CA CYS A 34 0.73 1.48 -14.03
C CYS A 34 0.87 0.74 -15.37
N ASP A 35 1.76 1.19 -16.25
CA ASP A 35 2.11 0.47 -17.46
C ASP A 35 2.78 -0.87 -17.12
N ALA A 36 2.07 -1.98 -17.40
CA ALA A 36 2.55 -3.33 -17.10
C ALA A 36 3.79 -3.73 -17.91
N LYS A 37 4.06 -3.06 -19.03
CA LYS A 37 5.12 -3.39 -19.98
C LYS A 37 6.33 -2.44 -19.91
N SER A 38 6.29 -1.43 -19.03
CA SER A 38 7.36 -0.45 -18.92
C SER A 38 8.68 -1.05 -18.43
N ASP A 39 9.80 -0.48 -18.85
CA ASP A 39 11.14 -0.86 -18.38
C ASP A 39 11.27 -0.70 -16.85
N LEU A 40 10.55 0.26 -16.26
CA LEU A 40 10.52 0.46 -14.82
C LEU A 40 9.89 -0.72 -14.08
N VAL A 41 8.85 -1.35 -14.65
CA VAL A 41 8.27 -2.58 -14.11
C VAL A 41 9.27 -3.74 -14.26
N GLN A 42 9.93 -3.87 -15.40
CA GLN A 42 10.99 -4.89 -15.59
C GLN A 42 12.14 -4.71 -14.59
N GLY A 43 12.46 -3.49 -14.19
CA GLY A 43 13.46 -3.16 -13.17
C GLY A 43 13.11 -3.62 -11.74
N LEU A 44 11.88 -4.09 -11.47
CA LEU A 44 11.49 -4.57 -10.14
C LEU A 44 12.26 -5.84 -9.71
N LYS A 45 12.74 -6.66 -10.66
CA LYS A 45 13.59 -7.82 -10.36
C LYS A 45 14.95 -7.42 -9.77
N GLN A 46 15.46 -6.23 -10.10
CA GLN A 46 16.70 -5.70 -9.53
C GLN A 46 16.44 -4.92 -8.23
N SER A 47 15.38 -4.14 -8.18
CA SER A 47 15.12 -3.21 -7.07
C SER A 47 14.39 -3.82 -5.88
N VAL A 48 13.63 -4.89 -6.07
CA VAL A 48 12.85 -5.56 -5.01
C VAL A 48 13.45 -6.92 -4.66
N VAL A 49 13.22 -7.91 -5.51
CA VAL A 49 13.76 -9.29 -5.37
C VAL A 49 13.98 -9.88 -6.76
N PRO A 50 15.01 -10.73 -6.95
CA PRO A 50 15.30 -11.30 -8.27
C PRO A 50 14.16 -12.13 -8.88
N ASP A 51 13.34 -12.74 -8.05
CA ASP A 51 12.17 -13.54 -8.42
C ASP A 51 10.84 -12.77 -8.33
N HIS A 52 10.91 -11.42 -8.41
CA HIS A 52 9.70 -10.59 -8.47
C HIS A 52 8.81 -11.02 -9.63
N LEU A 53 7.53 -11.26 -9.35
CA LEU A 53 6.56 -11.61 -10.37
C LEU A 53 6.26 -10.37 -11.25
N MET A 54 6.30 -10.59 -12.55
CA MET A 54 5.91 -9.59 -13.53
C MET A 54 4.39 -9.67 -13.78
N PRO A 55 3.77 -8.59 -14.25
CA PRO A 55 2.35 -8.64 -14.63
C PRO A 55 2.04 -9.75 -15.64
N SER A 56 2.98 -10.05 -16.55
CA SER A 56 2.88 -11.15 -17.53
C SER A 56 2.93 -12.53 -16.92
N ASP A 57 3.50 -12.71 -15.72
CA ASP A 57 3.49 -14.00 -15.01
C ASP A 57 2.10 -14.32 -14.45
N LEU A 58 1.27 -13.30 -14.19
CA LEU A 58 -0.11 -13.45 -13.75
C LEU A 58 -1.09 -13.49 -14.94
N LEU A 59 -0.86 -12.61 -15.91
CA LEU A 59 -1.68 -12.47 -17.12
C LEU A 59 -0.78 -12.19 -18.30
N PRO A 60 -0.52 -13.16 -19.19
CA PRO A 60 0.47 -13.03 -20.27
C PRO A 60 0.33 -11.77 -21.13
N ASP A 61 -0.91 -11.33 -21.40
CA ASP A 61 -1.20 -10.14 -22.19
C ASP A 61 -1.48 -8.88 -21.34
N ALA A 62 -1.10 -8.87 -20.05
CA ALA A 62 -1.33 -7.72 -19.19
C ALA A 62 -0.83 -6.43 -19.84
N THR A 63 -1.70 -5.43 -19.91
CA THR A 63 -1.39 -4.08 -20.41
C THR A 63 -1.23 -3.08 -19.28
N VAL A 64 -1.83 -3.35 -18.12
CA VAL A 64 -1.87 -2.44 -16.98
C VAL A 64 -1.80 -3.20 -15.66
N VAL A 65 -1.20 -2.57 -14.64
CA VAL A 65 -1.42 -2.94 -13.24
C VAL A 65 -2.35 -1.89 -12.64
N VAL A 66 -3.55 -2.31 -12.25
CA VAL A 66 -4.48 -1.47 -11.49
C VAL A 66 -4.00 -1.43 -10.05
N VAL A 67 -3.81 -0.23 -9.52
CA VAL A 67 -3.31 -0.01 -8.16
C VAL A 67 -4.24 0.94 -7.43
N TYR A 68 -4.54 0.66 -6.18
CA TYR A 68 -5.30 1.60 -5.37
C TYR A 68 -4.81 1.61 -3.92
N PHE A 69 -4.85 2.80 -3.33
CA PHE A 69 -4.50 3.05 -1.95
C PHE A 69 -5.74 3.48 -1.19
N LEU A 70 -6.01 2.84 -0.04
CA LEU A 70 -7.08 3.19 0.88
C LEU A 70 -6.48 3.94 2.08
N PRO A 71 -6.65 5.27 2.16
CA PRO A 71 -6.21 6.02 3.31
C PRO A 71 -6.98 5.62 4.56
N PHE A 72 -6.31 5.49 5.69
CA PHE A 72 -6.96 5.45 7.00
C PHE A 72 -7.37 6.85 7.43
N THR A 73 -8.39 6.94 8.29
CA THR A 73 -8.81 8.22 8.86
C THR A 73 -7.80 8.71 9.89
N ARG A 74 -7.85 10.01 10.18
CA ARG A 74 -6.99 10.64 11.19
C ARG A 74 -7.27 10.07 12.59
N GLU A 75 -8.53 9.85 12.91
CA GLU A 75 -8.99 9.30 14.19
C GLU A 75 -8.37 7.91 14.40
N LEU A 76 -8.38 7.06 13.39
CA LEU A 76 -7.74 5.75 13.46
C LEU A 76 -6.23 5.85 13.65
N ALA A 77 -5.56 6.73 12.92
CA ALA A 77 -4.11 6.92 13.05
C ALA A 77 -3.71 7.45 14.44
N GLU A 78 -4.54 8.32 15.05
CA GLU A 78 -4.29 8.82 16.41
C GLU A 78 -4.35 7.70 17.46
N THR A 79 -5.20 6.68 17.29
CA THR A 79 -5.21 5.51 18.20
C THR A 79 -3.85 4.79 18.24
N ASN A 80 -3.13 4.79 17.12
CA ASN A 80 -1.83 4.15 17.00
C ASN A 80 -0.64 5.09 17.29
N ARG A 81 -0.88 6.31 17.76
CA ARG A 81 0.16 7.32 17.94
C ARG A 81 1.08 7.01 19.11
N PHE A 82 0.58 6.47 20.21
CA PHE A 82 1.33 6.28 21.44
C PHE A 82 1.75 4.82 21.66
N GLY A 83 2.73 4.64 22.57
CA GLY A 83 3.27 3.32 22.89
C GLY A 83 4.16 2.71 21.80
N THR A 84 4.65 1.51 22.04
CA THR A 84 5.56 0.78 21.13
C THR A 84 4.85 -0.31 20.30
N ALA A 85 3.76 -0.87 20.82
CA ALA A 85 2.94 -1.87 20.14
C ALA A 85 1.83 -1.21 19.31
N ALA A 86 1.31 -1.93 18.31
CA ALA A 86 0.12 -1.52 17.58
C ALA A 86 -1.08 -1.36 18.54
N SER A 87 -1.95 -0.37 18.26
CA SER A 87 -3.23 -0.27 18.99
C SER A 87 -4.20 -1.36 18.53
N PRO A 88 -5.19 -1.74 19.36
CA PRO A 88 -6.22 -2.71 18.95
C PRO A 88 -6.96 -2.26 17.69
N ASP A 89 -7.28 -0.96 17.58
CA ASP A 89 -8.01 -0.41 16.42
C ASP A 89 -7.15 -0.46 15.15
N TRP A 90 -5.84 -0.18 15.27
CA TRP A 90 -4.92 -0.29 14.13
C TRP A 90 -4.77 -1.73 13.65
N ALA A 91 -4.67 -2.70 14.57
CA ALA A 91 -4.63 -4.11 14.25
C ALA A 91 -5.94 -4.58 13.58
N ARG A 92 -7.09 -4.17 14.13
CA ARG A 92 -8.40 -4.43 13.52
C ARG A 92 -8.51 -3.87 12.12
N ALA A 93 -8.13 -2.60 11.92
CA ALA A 93 -8.16 -1.95 10.62
C ALA A 93 -7.26 -2.66 9.59
N TYR A 94 -6.14 -3.22 10.03
CA TYR A 94 -5.29 -4.08 9.18
C TYR A 94 -6.07 -5.30 8.68
N ALA A 95 -6.71 -6.05 9.58
CA ALA A 95 -7.45 -7.25 9.24
C ALA A 95 -8.67 -6.94 8.36
N GLU A 96 -9.47 -5.95 8.74
CA GLU A 96 -10.66 -5.53 7.99
C GLU A 96 -10.29 -5.03 6.58
N THR A 97 -9.18 -4.29 6.43
CA THR A 97 -8.73 -3.85 5.11
C THR A 97 -8.25 -5.01 4.24
N ASN A 98 -7.60 -6.03 4.83
CA ASN A 98 -7.22 -7.23 4.07
C ASN A 98 -8.46 -7.99 3.56
N ALA A 99 -9.48 -8.13 4.39
CA ALA A 99 -10.75 -8.75 4.00
C ALA A 99 -11.46 -7.93 2.89
N LEU A 100 -11.52 -6.61 3.08
CA LEU A 100 -12.06 -5.70 2.05
C LEU A 100 -11.31 -5.86 0.72
N PHE A 101 -9.97 -5.90 0.74
CA PHE A 101 -9.18 -6.06 -0.48
C PHE A 101 -9.48 -7.36 -1.21
N ALA A 102 -9.64 -8.47 -0.51
CA ALA A 102 -9.97 -9.74 -1.13
C ALA A 102 -11.30 -9.64 -1.90
N GLU A 103 -12.36 -9.19 -1.23
CA GLU A 103 -13.68 -9.05 -1.86
C GLU A 103 -13.71 -8.00 -2.98
N LEU A 104 -13.05 -6.86 -2.77
CA LEU A 104 -13.00 -5.79 -3.78
C LEU A 104 -12.23 -6.22 -5.02
N ASN A 105 -11.10 -6.92 -4.86
CA ASN A 105 -10.33 -7.42 -5.99
C ASN A 105 -11.15 -8.42 -6.83
N ASP A 106 -11.87 -9.35 -6.19
CA ASP A 106 -12.75 -10.30 -6.88
C ASP A 106 -13.87 -9.56 -7.61
N HIS A 107 -14.48 -8.57 -6.96
CA HIS A 107 -15.52 -7.73 -7.58
C HIS A 107 -15.00 -6.95 -8.80
N LEU A 108 -13.80 -6.36 -8.71
CA LEU A 108 -13.19 -5.64 -9.83
C LEU A 108 -12.80 -6.57 -10.97
N ALA A 109 -12.31 -7.77 -10.67
CA ALA A 109 -12.03 -8.78 -11.70
C ALA A 109 -13.29 -9.18 -12.45
N ALA A 110 -14.39 -9.44 -11.74
CA ALA A 110 -15.68 -9.74 -12.34
C ALA A 110 -16.23 -8.58 -13.19
N LEU A 111 -16.10 -7.34 -12.69
CA LEU A 111 -16.48 -6.12 -13.43
C LEU A 111 -15.69 -5.99 -14.73
N ILE A 112 -14.37 -6.18 -14.68
CA ILE A 112 -13.51 -6.10 -15.86
C ILE A 112 -13.91 -7.17 -16.88
N HIS A 113 -14.15 -8.40 -16.44
CA HIS A 113 -14.60 -9.50 -17.32
C HIS A 113 -15.96 -9.18 -17.98
N SER A 114 -16.92 -8.62 -17.26
CA SER A 114 -18.23 -8.25 -17.81
C SER A 114 -18.16 -7.16 -18.88
N HIS A 115 -17.05 -6.42 -18.92
CA HIS A 115 -16.78 -5.39 -19.95
C HIS A 115 -15.78 -5.87 -21.02
N GLY A 116 -15.55 -7.17 -21.14
CA GLY A 116 -14.71 -7.78 -22.18
C GLY A 116 -13.20 -7.69 -21.91
N GLY A 117 -12.78 -7.22 -20.73
CA GLY A 117 -11.39 -7.22 -20.30
C GLY A 117 -11.00 -8.51 -19.57
N ARG A 118 -9.73 -8.59 -19.16
CA ARG A 118 -9.21 -9.69 -18.37
C ARG A 118 -8.48 -9.14 -17.14
N ALA A 119 -8.57 -9.84 -16.02
CA ALA A 119 -7.85 -9.49 -14.80
C ALA A 119 -7.28 -10.75 -14.13
N ALA A 120 -6.12 -10.62 -13.51
CA ALA A 120 -5.48 -11.68 -12.73
C ALA A 120 -4.97 -11.12 -11.40
N LEU A 121 -5.43 -11.72 -10.31
CA LEU A 121 -5.06 -11.33 -8.95
C LEU A 121 -3.76 -12.03 -8.55
N PRO A 122 -2.88 -11.37 -7.78
CA PRO A 122 -1.71 -12.03 -7.22
C PRO A 122 -2.16 -13.11 -6.23
N GLY A 123 -1.85 -14.36 -6.53
CA GLY A 123 -2.16 -15.51 -5.67
C GLY A 123 -1.17 -15.67 -4.51
N PRO A 124 -1.31 -16.75 -3.71
CA PRO A 124 -0.42 -17.01 -2.55
C PRO A 124 1.07 -17.04 -2.89
N ALA A 125 1.45 -17.49 -4.10
CA ALA A 125 2.84 -17.50 -4.57
C ALA A 125 3.47 -16.09 -4.71
N ALA A 126 2.64 -15.05 -4.80
CA ALA A 126 3.06 -13.65 -4.83
C ALA A 126 3.31 -13.08 -3.43
N GLY A 127 3.02 -13.85 -2.40
CA GLY A 127 3.01 -13.44 -1.01
C GLY A 127 4.38 -13.08 -0.43
N PHE A 128 4.35 -12.76 0.86
CA PHE A 128 5.52 -12.41 1.64
C PHE A 128 6.41 -13.63 1.92
N SER A 129 7.71 -13.50 1.67
CA SER A 129 8.72 -14.49 2.02
C SER A 129 9.33 -14.16 3.39
N GLY A 130 9.11 -15.01 4.37
CA GLY A 130 9.67 -14.84 5.71
C GLY A 130 11.21 -14.89 5.74
N SER A 131 11.84 -15.59 4.80
CA SER A 131 13.29 -15.65 4.70
C SER A 131 13.92 -14.41 4.06
N LEU A 132 13.21 -13.77 3.13
CA LEU A 132 13.69 -12.55 2.44
C LEU A 132 13.10 -11.27 3.03
N LEU A 133 12.07 -11.37 3.88
CA LEU A 133 11.28 -10.26 4.42
C LEU A 133 10.78 -9.31 3.31
N LYS A 134 10.41 -9.88 2.18
CA LYS A 134 9.95 -9.18 0.98
C LYS A 134 8.84 -9.98 0.29
N SER A 135 7.98 -9.31 -0.45
CA SER A 135 6.97 -9.94 -1.29
C SER A 135 7.45 -10.04 -2.73
N ARG A 136 7.09 -11.13 -3.41
CA ARG A 136 7.35 -11.31 -4.85
C ARG A 136 6.42 -10.45 -5.73
N TRP A 137 5.40 -9.83 -5.17
CA TRP A 137 4.53 -8.84 -5.81
C TRP A 137 4.45 -7.60 -4.94
N SER A 138 5.12 -6.54 -5.34
CA SER A 138 5.22 -5.34 -4.51
C SER A 138 4.19 -4.28 -4.87
N HIS A 139 3.02 -4.33 -4.24
CA HIS A 139 1.97 -3.32 -4.39
C HIS A 139 2.48 -1.88 -4.28
N ARG A 140 3.40 -1.62 -3.34
CA ARG A 140 3.94 -0.26 -3.11
C ARG A 140 4.79 0.24 -4.27
N HIS A 141 5.58 -0.62 -4.92
CA HIS A 141 6.35 -0.22 -6.09
C HIS A 141 5.44 0.06 -7.27
N PHE A 142 4.43 -0.79 -7.52
CA PHE A 142 3.42 -0.50 -8.52
C PHE A 142 2.69 0.82 -8.26
N ALA A 143 2.39 1.15 -6.99
CA ALA A 143 1.78 2.43 -6.63
C ALA A 143 2.67 3.63 -6.97
N VAL A 144 3.99 3.53 -6.73
CA VAL A 144 4.95 4.57 -7.14
C VAL A 144 5.00 4.69 -8.67
N LEU A 145 5.06 3.57 -9.38
CA LEU A 145 5.09 3.56 -10.84
C LEU A 145 3.78 4.05 -11.47
N ALA A 146 2.66 3.91 -10.77
CA ALA A 146 1.36 4.47 -11.12
C ALA A 146 1.17 5.94 -10.68
N GLY A 147 2.21 6.61 -10.17
CA GLY A 147 2.12 8.01 -9.76
C GLY A 147 1.28 8.30 -8.52
N LEU A 148 0.97 7.30 -7.68
CA LEU A 148 0.20 7.52 -6.46
C LEU A 148 1.01 8.16 -5.33
N GLY A 149 2.35 8.15 -5.43
CA GLY A 149 3.22 8.70 -4.41
C GLY A 149 4.69 8.32 -4.58
N THR A 150 5.48 8.57 -3.54
CA THR A 150 6.91 8.24 -3.48
C THR A 150 7.24 7.45 -2.21
N PHE A 151 8.42 6.81 -2.14
CA PHE A 151 8.85 6.14 -0.92
C PHE A 151 9.43 7.13 0.10
N GLY A 152 8.92 7.11 1.33
CA GLY A 152 9.53 7.82 2.45
C GLY A 152 10.77 7.12 3.02
N MET A 153 11.50 7.82 3.90
CA MET A 153 12.58 7.23 4.72
C MET A 153 12.05 6.12 5.65
N ASN A 154 10.76 6.11 5.95
CA ASN A 154 10.09 5.02 6.66
C ASN A 154 9.82 3.77 5.79
N ASN A 155 10.32 3.73 4.57
CA ASN A 155 10.09 2.66 3.59
C ASN A 155 8.59 2.42 3.28
N MET A 156 7.75 3.42 3.49
CA MET A 156 6.31 3.38 3.19
C MET A 156 5.97 4.29 2.01
N LEU A 157 4.86 4.00 1.37
CA LEU A 157 4.30 4.84 0.30
C LEU A 157 3.75 6.13 0.93
N LEU A 158 4.22 7.28 0.45
CA LEU A 158 3.71 8.60 0.76
C LEU A 158 2.85 9.06 -0.42
N THR A 159 1.55 9.17 -0.20
CA THR A 159 0.57 9.60 -1.23
C THR A 159 0.12 11.03 -0.99
N ALA A 160 -0.70 11.58 -1.89
CA ALA A 160 -1.36 12.88 -1.68
C ALA A 160 -2.28 12.89 -0.43
N SER A 161 -2.73 11.73 0.06
CA SER A 161 -3.49 11.57 1.30
C SER A 161 -2.62 11.23 2.52
N GLY A 162 -1.29 11.31 2.39
CA GLY A 162 -0.35 10.89 3.42
C GLY A 162 0.04 9.41 3.31
N CYS A 163 0.64 8.87 4.38
CA CYS A 163 1.16 7.50 4.39
C CYS A 163 0.38 6.53 5.30
N CYS A 164 -0.63 7.00 6.01
CA CYS A 164 -1.51 6.14 6.81
C CYS A 164 -2.55 5.49 5.89
N GLY A 165 -2.39 4.22 5.59
CA GLY A 165 -3.29 3.49 4.71
C GLY A 165 -2.69 2.20 4.21
N ARG A 166 -3.41 1.57 3.30
CA ARG A 166 -2.99 0.30 2.69
C ARG A 166 -3.16 0.34 1.18
N VAL A 167 -2.39 -0.48 0.50
CA VAL A 167 -2.32 -0.54 -0.97
C VAL A 167 -2.60 -1.95 -1.46
N SER A 168 -3.37 -2.05 -2.54
CA SER A 168 -3.59 -3.29 -3.30
C SER A 168 -3.36 -3.05 -4.78
N SER A 169 -3.07 -4.09 -5.54
CA SER A 169 -2.91 -4.03 -6.99
C SER A 169 -3.06 -5.40 -7.62
N PHE A 170 -3.44 -5.42 -8.89
CA PHE A 170 -3.57 -6.64 -9.70
C PHE A 170 -3.29 -6.33 -11.17
N ALA A 171 -2.96 -7.37 -11.94
CA ALA A 171 -2.71 -7.25 -13.38
C ALA A 171 -4.04 -7.27 -14.16
N ALA A 172 -4.13 -6.48 -15.24
CA ALA A 172 -5.28 -6.48 -16.12
C ALA A 172 -4.87 -6.23 -17.57
N ASP A 173 -5.77 -6.65 -18.48
CA ASP A 173 -5.74 -6.32 -19.89
C ASP A 173 -7.03 -5.57 -20.23
N ILE A 174 -6.92 -4.25 -20.24
CA ILE A 174 -8.03 -3.31 -20.46
C ILE A 174 -7.55 -2.03 -21.16
N PRO A 175 -8.37 -1.42 -22.01
CA PRO A 175 -8.07 -0.12 -22.59
C PRO A 175 -8.26 0.97 -21.51
N VAL A 176 -7.13 1.56 -21.06
CA VAL A 176 -7.13 2.64 -20.07
C VAL A 176 -5.93 3.57 -20.31
N THR A 177 -6.09 4.85 -20.00
CA THR A 177 -4.95 5.79 -19.98
C THR A 177 -4.02 5.44 -18.81
N LEU A 178 -2.75 5.24 -19.12
CA LEU A 178 -1.72 4.88 -18.15
C LEU A 178 -1.19 6.11 -17.43
N ASP A 179 -0.88 5.96 -16.14
CA ASP A 179 -0.23 6.98 -15.33
C ASP A 179 1.29 6.84 -15.39
N LYS A 180 1.99 7.89 -14.97
CA LYS A 180 3.45 7.91 -14.90
C LYS A 180 3.90 8.19 -13.47
N PRO A 181 5.09 7.73 -13.07
CA PRO A 181 5.68 8.09 -11.79
C PRO A 181 5.73 9.61 -11.60
N LEU A 182 5.58 10.05 -10.35
CA LEU A 182 5.72 11.46 -10.00
C LEU A 182 7.17 11.91 -10.16
N SER A 183 7.37 13.14 -10.60
CA SER A 183 8.67 13.81 -10.60
C SER A 183 9.02 14.42 -9.24
N GLU A 184 8.02 14.70 -8.40
CA GLU A 184 8.19 15.31 -7.09
C GLU A 184 8.38 14.25 -6.00
N GLU A 185 9.37 14.49 -5.12
CA GLU A 185 9.59 13.68 -3.94
C GLU A 185 8.74 14.19 -2.77
N PHE A 186 7.91 13.33 -2.18
CA PHE A 186 7.04 13.71 -1.07
C PHE A 186 7.75 13.70 0.29
N CYS A 187 8.82 12.92 0.44
CA CYS A 187 9.52 12.84 1.71
C CYS A 187 10.34 14.10 2.01
N LEU A 188 9.97 14.83 3.05
CA LEU A 188 10.68 16.05 3.48
C LEU A 188 12.16 15.81 3.78
N TYR A 189 12.51 14.63 4.34
CA TYR A 189 13.90 14.30 4.60
C TYR A 189 14.70 14.18 3.30
N LYS A 190 14.18 13.48 2.30
CA LYS A 190 14.84 13.32 1.00
C LYS A 190 14.93 14.65 0.24
N ARG A 191 13.92 15.52 0.37
CA ARG A 191 13.91 16.84 -0.27
C ARG A 191 14.91 17.81 0.35
N SER A 192 15.07 17.81 1.67
CA SER A 192 15.74 18.90 2.38
C SER A 192 16.58 18.49 3.59
N GLY A 193 16.60 17.22 3.98
CA GLY A 193 17.27 16.75 5.19
C GLY A 193 16.61 17.17 6.51
N LYS A 194 15.51 17.91 6.47
CA LYS A 194 14.96 18.62 7.67
C LYS A 194 13.87 17.86 8.43
N CYS A 195 13.73 16.54 8.24
CA CYS A 195 12.73 15.75 8.95
C CYS A 195 13.38 14.61 9.74
N GLY A 196 13.07 13.33 9.43
CA GLY A 196 13.60 12.17 10.19
C GLY A 196 12.71 11.75 11.35
N ARG A 197 11.49 12.30 11.48
CA ARG A 197 10.55 11.95 12.57
C ARG A 197 10.22 10.45 12.60
N CYS A 198 10.19 9.76 11.47
CA CYS A 198 9.96 8.33 11.41
C CYS A 198 11.06 7.52 12.11
N PHE A 199 12.31 8.00 12.16
CA PHE A 199 13.41 7.34 12.85
C PHE A 199 13.15 7.29 14.37
N SER A 200 12.83 8.43 14.98
CA SER A 200 12.50 8.53 16.41
C SER A 200 11.18 7.86 16.80
N ARG A 201 10.32 7.60 15.82
CA ARG A 201 9.03 6.90 16.01
C ARG A 201 9.16 5.40 15.93
N CYS A 202 10.23 4.87 15.34
CA CYS A 202 10.42 3.44 15.17
C CYS A 202 10.75 2.76 16.51
N PRO A 203 9.88 1.89 17.07
CA PRO A 203 10.10 1.32 18.39
C PRO A 203 11.28 0.34 18.46
N SER A 204 11.65 -0.25 17.32
CA SER A 204 12.79 -1.17 17.22
C SER A 204 14.11 -0.50 16.80
N GLY A 205 14.08 0.82 16.46
CA GLY A 205 15.24 1.47 15.86
C GLY A 205 15.61 0.93 14.47
N ALA A 206 14.67 0.27 13.78
CA ALA A 206 14.91 -0.30 12.45
C ALA A 206 15.12 0.75 11.35
N LEU A 207 14.76 2.00 11.61
CA LEU A 207 14.88 3.11 10.65
C LEU A 207 15.97 4.07 11.08
N SER A 208 16.88 4.37 10.18
CA SER A 208 17.94 5.37 10.37
C SER A 208 18.21 6.14 9.07
N PRO A 209 19.01 7.22 9.12
CA PRO A 209 19.47 7.88 7.90
C PRO A 209 20.24 6.96 6.96
N GLU A 210 20.95 5.96 7.50
CA GLU A 210 21.80 5.02 6.77
C GLU A 210 21.00 3.90 6.11
N GLY A 211 19.78 3.61 6.60
CA GLY A 211 18.97 2.56 5.99
C GLY A 211 17.83 2.02 6.84
N PHE A 212 17.35 0.86 6.39
CA PHE A 212 16.23 0.13 6.98
C PHE A 212 16.59 -1.31 7.31
N ASP A 213 16.60 -1.63 8.60
CA ASP A 213 16.77 -2.99 9.13
C ASP A 213 15.43 -3.72 9.12
N ARG A 214 15.25 -4.65 8.17
CA ARG A 214 14.01 -5.40 7.99
C ARG A 214 13.75 -6.38 9.12
N GLU A 215 14.80 -6.99 9.66
CA GLU A 215 14.69 -8.00 10.72
C GLU A 215 14.16 -7.38 12.01
N ARG A 216 14.74 -6.23 12.42
CA ARG A 216 14.24 -5.48 13.58
C ARG A 216 12.81 -5.01 13.40
N CYS A 217 12.45 -4.55 12.20
CA CYS A 217 11.07 -4.14 11.90
C CYS A 217 10.12 -5.34 11.99
N PHE A 218 10.49 -6.45 11.38
CA PHE A 218 9.67 -7.66 11.36
C PHE A 218 9.47 -8.26 12.75
N ALA A 219 10.49 -8.25 13.61
CA ALA A 219 10.36 -8.71 14.99
C ALA A 219 9.22 -8.01 15.75
N VAL A 220 9.10 -6.67 15.62
CA VAL A 220 7.97 -5.93 16.22
C VAL A 220 6.64 -6.28 15.58
N CYS A 221 6.61 -6.57 14.28
CA CYS A 221 5.39 -7.05 13.62
C CYS A 221 4.97 -8.42 14.19
N MET A 222 5.91 -9.33 14.44
CA MET A 222 5.62 -10.64 15.04
C MET A 222 5.19 -10.54 16.52
N GLU A 223 5.71 -9.59 17.28
CA GLU A 223 5.21 -9.31 18.63
C GLU A 223 3.75 -8.83 18.61
N ASN A 224 3.37 -8.04 17.62
CA ASN A 224 1.98 -7.60 17.43
C ASN A 224 1.10 -8.75 16.90
N GLU A 225 1.61 -9.62 16.02
CA GLU A 225 0.94 -10.84 15.58
C GLU A 225 0.61 -11.78 16.75
N ALA A 226 1.55 -11.96 17.68
CA ALA A 226 1.31 -12.75 18.90
C ALA A 226 0.24 -12.12 19.80
N ARG A 227 0.07 -10.81 19.75
CA ARG A 227 -0.94 -10.07 20.54
C ARG A 227 -2.31 -10.02 19.85
N TYR A 228 -2.31 -9.90 18.54
CA TYR A 228 -3.50 -9.77 17.68
C TYR A 228 -3.36 -10.75 16.51
N PRO A 229 -3.75 -12.02 16.67
CA PRO A 229 -3.59 -13.03 15.62
C PRO A 229 -4.13 -12.60 14.26
N GLY A 230 -3.36 -12.81 13.21
CA GLY A 230 -3.65 -12.32 11.84
C GLY A 230 -3.21 -10.88 11.56
N CYS A 231 -2.49 -10.22 12.49
CA CYS A 231 -2.17 -8.80 12.40
C CYS A 231 -0.66 -8.52 12.54
N ASP A 232 0.15 -8.94 11.58
CA ASP A 232 1.59 -8.71 11.49
C ASP A 232 1.92 -7.23 11.14
N VAL A 233 1.41 -6.29 11.95
CA VAL A 233 1.47 -4.85 11.68
C VAL A 233 1.99 -4.07 12.88
N CYS A 234 2.72 -2.98 12.63
CA CYS A 234 3.17 -2.01 13.65
C CYS A 234 2.61 -0.61 13.40
N GLY A 235 2.93 0.02 12.26
CA GLY A 235 2.43 1.33 11.85
C GLY A 235 3.00 2.53 12.62
N LYS A 236 3.93 2.36 13.59
CA LYS A 236 4.44 3.49 14.41
C LYS A 236 5.20 4.53 13.59
N CYS A 237 5.88 4.13 12.53
CA CYS A 237 6.64 5.03 11.65
C CYS A 237 5.78 5.85 10.68
N VAL A 238 4.48 5.57 10.59
CA VAL A 238 3.52 6.32 9.75
C VAL A 238 2.55 7.16 10.56
N THR A 239 2.44 6.95 11.88
CA THR A 239 1.53 7.69 12.75
C THR A 239 2.26 8.74 13.58
N GLY A 240 1.70 9.95 13.68
CA GLY A 240 2.30 11.07 14.42
C GLY A 240 3.59 11.62 13.77
N VAL A 241 3.73 11.49 12.47
CA VAL A 241 4.78 12.08 11.63
C VAL A 241 4.20 13.07 10.64
N PRO A 242 4.96 14.06 10.11
CA PRO A 242 4.42 15.07 9.20
C PRO A 242 3.74 14.49 7.96
N CYS A 243 4.25 13.36 7.43
CA CYS A 243 3.69 12.67 6.28
C CYS A 243 2.54 11.70 6.62
N SER A 244 2.06 11.66 7.86
CA SER A 244 0.84 10.88 8.20
C SER A 244 -0.35 11.37 7.39
N PHE A 245 -0.51 12.71 7.34
CA PHE A 245 -1.52 13.47 6.61
C PHE A 245 -0.94 14.83 6.23
N TRP A 246 -1.32 15.38 5.07
CA TRP A 246 -0.68 16.59 4.53
C TRP A 246 -1.30 17.92 4.95
N ASP A 247 -2.28 17.97 5.84
CA ASP A 247 -3.02 19.20 6.22
C ASP A 247 -2.14 20.31 6.83
N SER A 248 -0.88 20.03 7.12
CA SER A 248 0.02 20.97 7.81
C SER A 248 1.37 21.16 7.16
N VAL A 249 1.62 20.58 5.98
CA VAL A 249 2.89 20.74 5.27
C VAL A 249 2.61 21.43 3.94
N PRO A 250 3.01 22.69 3.75
CA PRO A 250 2.98 23.32 2.44
C PRO A 250 3.96 22.58 1.51
N PHE A 251 3.46 22.20 0.34
CA PHE A 251 4.27 21.68 -0.77
C PHE A 251 5.20 22.75 -1.32
#